data_1eb34640f3fcd56cca5fc719767e0658
#
_entry.id   1eb34640f3fcd56cca5fc719767e0658
#
_cell.length_a   1.000
_cell.length_b   1.000
_cell.length_c   1.000
_cell.angle_alpha   90.00
_cell.angle_beta   90.00
_cell.angle_gamma   90.00
#
_symmetry.space_group_name_H-M   'P 1'
#
loop_
_entity.id
_entity.type
_entity.pdbx_description
1 polymer ?
#
loop_
_entity_poly.entity_id
_entity_poly.type
_entity_poly.pdbx_seq_one_letter_code
_entity_poly.pdbx_strand_id
1 'polypeptide(L)'
;MFYCETDKVLITGDQILSHMAPSVIVPSAQPEANPMKEYLEALTRLEALSPDTLVLPSHGLPFRGLHARLTQLREHHQARLDDVASVVSGKTNAFAIAQEVFPRVLYANPRQAFGESLAHLNMLASLGRLTRDVDADGVITFAPA
;
A
#
# COMPACT_ATOMS: atom_id res chain seq x y z
N MET A 1 9.61 -4.07 -12.49
CA MET A 1 9.08 -5.35 -13.01
C MET A 1 9.49 -5.52 -14.46
N PHE A 2 9.69 -6.76 -14.91
CA PHE A 2 10.04 -7.08 -16.30
C PHE A 2 9.12 -8.19 -16.81
N TYR A 3 8.53 -7.99 -17.99
CA TYR A 3 7.65 -8.97 -18.62
C TYR A 3 8.24 -9.46 -19.93
N CYS A 4 8.32 -10.78 -20.10
CA CYS A 4 8.63 -11.43 -21.37
C CYS A 4 7.33 -11.94 -22.00
N GLU A 5 6.92 -11.31 -23.09
CA GLU A 5 5.65 -11.63 -23.75
C GLU A 5 5.68 -13.03 -24.39
N THR A 6 6.80 -13.40 -25.00
CA THR A 6 6.96 -14.71 -25.68
C THR A 6 6.81 -15.87 -24.70
N ASP A 7 7.46 -15.78 -23.54
CA ASP A 7 7.46 -16.84 -22.53
C ASP A 7 6.33 -16.69 -21.51
N LYS A 8 5.61 -15.57 -21.53
CA LYS A 8 4.60 -15.18 -20.54
C LYS A 8 5.16 -15.24 -19.11
N VAL A 9 6.34 -14.66 -18.90
CA VAL A 9 7.03 -14.62 -17.62
C VAL A 9 7.10 -13.19 -17.11
N LEU A 10 6.68 -12.96 -15.88
CA LEU A 10 6.72 -11.66 -15.19
C LEU A 10 7.62 -11.74 -13.95
N ILE A 11 8.73 -11.01 -13.96
CA ILE A 11 9.60 -10.81 -12.79
C ILE A 11 9.08 -9.60 -12.02
N THR A 12 8.58 -9.82 -10.80
CA THR A 12 7.85 -8.80 -10.04
C THR A 12 8.69 -8.12 -8.95
N GLY A 13 9.83 -8.71 -8.55
CA GLY A 13 10.50 -8.26 -7.34
C GLY A 13 9.54 -8.37 -6.14
N ASP A 14 9.50 -7.34 -5.31
CA ASP A 14 8.61 -7.28 -4.15
C ASP A 14 7.21 -6.74 -4.46
N GLN A 15 6.95 -6.32 -5.70
CA GLN A 15 5.64 -5.72 -6.05
C GLN A 15 4.48 -6.70 -5.98
N ILE A 16 4.72 -7.97 -6.31
CA ILE A 16 3.71 -9.04 -6.22
C ILE A 16 4.38 -10.29 -5.66
N LEU A 17 4.02 -10.62 -4.44
CA LEU A 17 4.46 -11.82 -3.73
C LEU A 17 3.34 -12.87 -3.72
N SER A 18 3.70 -14.16 -3.64
CA SER A 18 2.73 -15.26 -3.77
C SER A 18 1.70 -15.32 -2.63
N HIS A 19 2.08 -14.93 -1.40
CA HIS A 19 1.26 -15.18 -0.20
C HIS A 19 1.18 -14.02 0.80
N MET A 20 1.93 -12.93 0.60
CA MET A 20 1.86 -11.75 1.47
C MET A 20 1.70 -10.50 0.63
N ALA A 21 1.02 -9.48 1.17
CA ALA A 21 0.97 -8.17 0.55
C ALA A 21 2.30 -7.44 0.82
N PRO A 22 2.87 -6.77 -0.18
CA PRO A 22 4.06 -5.94 0.04
C PRO A 22 3.71 -4.72 0.89
N SER A 23 4.67 -4.27 1.68
CA SER A 23 4.55 -3.02 2.42
C SER A 23 4.65 -1.82 1.48
N VAL A 24 3.63 -1.00 1.46
CA VAL A 24 3.61 0.26 0.71
C VAL A 24 3.88 1.41 1.69
N ILE A 25 5.06 2.01 1.60
CA ILE A 25 5.51 3.02 2.56
C ILE A 25 5.80 4.36 1.88
N VAL A 26 5.47 5.45 2.57
CA VAL A 26 5.91 6.81 2.19
C VAL A 26 7.36 6.98 2.62
N PRO A 27 8.27 7.33 1.71
CA PRO A 27 9.65 7.64 2.06
C PRO A 27 9.72 8.96 2.85
N SER A 28 10.56 9.02 3.88
CA SER A 28 10.68 10.21 4.74
C SER A 28 11.09 11.48 4.00
N ALA A 29 11.76 11.35 2.85
CA ALA A 29 12.16 12.48 2.00
C ALA A 29 10.99 13.08 1.18
N GLN A 30 9.86 12.39 1.09
CA GLN A 30 8.71 12.79 0.27
C GLN A 30 7.40 12.50 1.03
N PRO A 31 7.15 13.20 2.16
CA PRO A 31 6.01 12.89 3.04
C PRO A 31 4.63 13.12 2.40
N GLU A 32 4.56 13.85 1.28
CA GLU A 32 3.36 14.08 0.47
C GLU A 32 3.14 13.05 -0.63
N ALA A 33 4.08 12.13 -0.87
CA ALA A 33 3.95 11.11 -1.91
C ALA A 33 2.75 10.18 -1.63
N ASN A 34 2.14 9.69 -2.70
CA ASN A 34 1.04 8.73 -2.62
C ASN A 34 1.41 7.38 -3.28
N PRO A 35 2.37 6.62 -2.68
CA PRO A 35 2.81 5.35 -3.23
C PRO A 35 1.70 4.30 -3.26
N MET A 36 0.66 4.42 -2.41
CA MET A 36 -0.50 3.53 -2.43
C MET A 36 -1.30 3.68 -3.72
N LYS A 37 -1.54 4.92 -4.16
CA LYS A 37 -2.19 5.20 -5.44
C LYS A 37 -1.39 4.60 -6.60
N GLU A 38 -0.08 4.88 -6.63
CA GLU A 38 0.83 4.38 -7.68
C GLU A 38 0.86 2.84 -7.72
N TYR A 39 0.86 2.20 -6.55
CA TYR A 39 0.82 0.75 -6.41
C TYR A 39 -0.48 0.17 -6.98
N LEU A 40 -1.65 0.68 -6.58
CA LEU A 40 -2.95 0.21 -7.06
C LEU A 40 -3.13 0.42 -8.56
N GLU A 41 -2.64 1.53 -9.11
CA GLU A 41 -2.61 1.78 -10.55
C GLU A 41 -1.69 0.79 -11.28
N ALA A 42 -0.54 0.43 -10.67
CA ALA A 42 0.35 -0.59 -11.23
C ALA A 42 -0.33 -1.96 -11.29
N LEU A 43 -1.08 -2.36 -10.25
CA LEU A 43 -1.86 -3.60 -10.27
C LEU A 43 -2.89 -3.59 -11.41
N THR A 44 -3.54 -2.44 -11.67
CA THR A 44 -4.52 -2.30 -12.76
C THR A 44 -3.87 -2.51 -14.13
N ARG A 45 -2.67 -1.94 -14.34
CA ARG A 45 -1.95 -2.14 -15.61
C ARG A 45 -1.58 -3.60 -15.86
N LEU A 46 -1.35 -4.39 -14.82
CA LEU A 46 -0.97 -5.80 -14.95
C LEU A 46 -2.15 -6.71 -15.32
N GLU A 47 -3.39 -6.25 -15.21
CA GLU A 47 -4.57 -7.00 -15.68
C GLU A 47 -4.59 -7.21 -17.20
N ALA A 48 -3.88 -6.39 -17.95
CA ALA A 48 -3.74 -6.56 -19.40
C ALA A 48 -2.84 -7.73 -19.78
N LEU A 49 -2.07 -8.30 -18.83
CA LEU A 49 -1.20 -9.44 -19.12
C LEU A 49 -1.98 -10.74 -19.22
N SER A 50 -1.39 -11.73 -19.90
CA SER A 50 -2.01 -13.05 -20.06
C SER A 50 -2.34 -13.70 -18.70
N PRO A 51 -3.53 -14.33 -18.54
CA PRO A 51 -3.86 -15.08 -17.33
C PRO A 51 -2.91 -16.26 -17.07
N ASP A 52 -2.24 -16.78 -18.10
CA ASP A 52 -1.26 -17.87 -18.00
C ASP A 52 0.13 -17.39 -17.58
N THR A 53 0.29 -16.12 -17.25
CA THR A 53 1.58 -15.55 -16.85
C THR A 53 2.16 -16.29 -15.64
N LEU A 54 3.42 -16.75 -15.79
CA LEU A 54 4.22 -17.24 -14.66
C LEU A 54 4.85 -16.06 -13.94
N VAL A 55 4.54 -15.91 -12.66
CA VAL A 55 5.08 -14.85 -11.81
C VAL A 55 6.30 -15.33 -11.05
N LEU A 56 7.38 -14.56 -11.14
CA LEU A 56 8.65 -14.79 -10.45
C LEU A 56 8.86 -13.67 -9.41
N PRO A 57 8.45 -13.88 -8.15
CA PRO A 57 8.63 -12.91 -7.08
C PRO A 57 10.06 -12.97 -6.51
N SER A 58 10.49 -11.92 -5.79
CA SER A 58 11.76 -11.91 -5.05
C SER A 58 11.73 -12.81 -3.81
N HIS A 59 10.55 -13.04 -3.25
CA HIS A 59 10.31 -13.88 -2.08
C HIS A 59 9.17 -14.86 -2.32
N GLY A 60 9.34 -16.09 -1.81
CA GLY A 60 8.40 -17.19 -2.02
C GLY A 60 8.68 -17.96 -3.31
N LEU A 61 7.73 -18.81 -3.70
CA LEU A 61 7.85 -19.65 -4.90
C LEU A 61 7.25 -18.96 -6.12
N PRO A 62 7.76 -19.25 -7.33
CA PRO A 62 7.08 -18.92 -8.57
C PRO A 62 5.65 -19.45 -8.58
N PHE A 63 4.73 -18.69 -9.18
CA PHE A 63 3.32 -19.07 -9.19
C PHE A 63 2.60 -18.64 -10.47
N ARG A 64 1.44 -19.24 -10.72
CA ARG A 64 0.47 -18.83 -11.74
C ARG A 64 -0.80 -18.30 -11.07
N GLY A 65 -1.68 -17.69 -11.86
CA GLY A 65 -2.91 -17.06 -11.32
C GLY A 65 -2.71 -15.59 -10.97
N LEU A 66 -1.95 -14.88 -11.80
CA LEU A 66 -1.68 -13.44 -11.63
C LEU A 66 -2.96 -12.65 -11.32
N HIS A 67 -4.03 -12.79 -12.11
CA HIS A 67 -5.26 -12.00 -11.95
C HIS A 67 -5.94 -12.23 -10.60
N ALA A 68 -6.04 -13.49 -10.15
CA ALA A 68 -6.57 -13.80 -8.82
C ALA A 68 -5.72 -13.15 -7.72
N ARG A 69 -4.39 -13.14 -7.90
CA ARG A 69 -3.49 -12.49 -6.95
C ARG A 69 -3.63 -10.97 -6.94
N LEU A 70 -3.79 -10.33 -8.10
CA LEU A 70 -4.05 -8.89 -8.20
C LEU A 70 -5.34 -8.50 -7.46
N THR A 71 -6.41 -9.29 -7.60
CA THR A 71 -7.67 -9.09 -6.87
C THR A 71 -7.45 -9.16 -5.37
N GLN A 72 -6.79 -10.22 -4.87
CA GLN A 72 -6.49 -10.36 -3.44
C GLN A 72 -5.68 -9.19 -2.87
N LEU A 73 -4.70 -8.68 -3.63
CA LEU A 73 -3.89 -7.54 -3.19
C LEU A 73 -4.72 -6.26 -3.10
N ARG A 74 -5.63 -6.01 -4.06
CA ARG A 74 -6.55 -4.86 -3.99
C ARG A 74 -7.51 -4.97 -2.81
N GLU A 75 -8.12 -6.13 -2.62
CA GLU A 75 -9.02 -6.38 -1.49
C GLU A 75 -8.30 -6.16 -0.16
N HIS A 76 -7.06 -6.65 -0.04
CA HIS A 76 -6.24 -6.43 1.15
C HIS A 76 -6.01 -4.94 1.43
N HIS A 77 -5.58 -4.17 0.44
CA HIS A 77 -5.32 -2.74 0.64
C HIS A 77 -6.61 -1.94 0.83
N GLN A 78 -7.70 -2.32 0.18
CA GLN A 78 -9.00 -1.69 0.44
C GLN A 78 -9.47 -1.92 1.88
N ALA A 79 -9.37 -3.15 2.38
CA ALA A 79 -9.70 -3.45 3.78
C ALA A 79 -8.84 -2.61 4.75
N ARG A 80 -7.54 -2.46 4.48
CA ARG A 80 -6.66 -1.62 5.30
C ARG A 80 -7.01 -0.12 5.23
N LEU A 81 -7.40 0.38 4.07
CA LEU A 81 -7.90 1.76 3.94
C LEU A 81 -9.17 1.97 4.77
N ASP A 82 -10.06 0.99 4.78
CA ASP A 82 -11.29 1.05 5.57
C ASP A 82 -11.02 0.93 7.07
N ASP A 83 -10.08 0.07 7.49
CA ASP A 83 -9.61 -0.01 8.88
C ASP A 83 -9.08 1.37 9.35
N VAL A 84 -8.17 2.00 8.58
CA VAL A 84 -7.62 3.32 8.89
C VAL A 84 -8.72 4.38 8.94
N ALA A 85 -9.63 4.38 7.96
CA ALA A 85 -10.70 5.37 7.92
C ALA A 85 -11.66 5.23 9.12
N SER A 86 -11.89 4.01 9.60
CA SER A 86 -12.82 3.73 10.71
C SER A 86 -12.35 4.29 12.05
N VAL A 87 -11.03 4.42 12.25
CA VAL A 87 -10.47 4.93 13.51
C VAL A 87 -10.24 6.45 13.50
N VAL A 88 -10.34 7.10 12.34
CA VAL A 88 -10.20 8.57 12.24
C VAL A 88 -11.51 9.25 12.59
N SER A 89 -11.70 9.62 13.84
CA SER A 89 -12.88 10.35 14.34
C SER A 89 -12.66 11.83 14.58
N GLY A 90 -11.42 12.30 14.45
CA GLY A 90 -11.00 13.69 14.66
C GLY A 90 -9.59 13.91 14.14
N LYS A 91 -8.93 15.00 14.58
CA LYS A 91 -7.55 15.29 14.17
C LYS A 91 -6.59 14.20 14.65
N THR A 92 -5.83 13.60 13.75
CA THR A 92 -4.88 12.51 14.02
C THR A 92 -3.59 12.69 13.20
N ASN A 93 -2.61 11.82 13.41
CA ASN A 93 -1.38 11.76 12.66
C ASN A 93 -0.95 10.30 12.40
N ALA A 94 0.07 10.11 11.56
CA ALA A 94 0.52 8.78 11.17
C ALA A 94 1.00 7.91 12.35
N PHE A 95 1.54 8.51 13.42
CA PHE A 95 1.98 7.75 14.59
C PHE A 95 0.79 7.19 15.40
N ALA A 96 -0.25 7.97 15.60
CA ALA A 96 -1.47 7.50 16.25
C ALA A 96 -2.12 6.35 15.48
N ILE A 97 -2.19 6.45 14.15
CA ILE A 97 -2.68 5.36 13.29
C ILE A 97 -1.78 4.12 13.37
N ALA A 98 -0.46 4.29 13.41
CA ALA A 98 0.46 3.17 13.57
C ALA A 98 0.22 2.40 14.89
N GLN A 99 -0.08 3.11 15.97
CA GLN A 99 -0.39 2.50 17.27
C GLN A 99 -1.70 1.71 17.26
N GLU A 100 -2.70 2.21 16.59
CA GLU A 100 -4.06 1.64 16.61
C GLU A 100 -4.25 0.54 15.55
N VAL A 101 -3.80 0.77 14.32
CA VAL A 101 -4.06 -0.13 13.18
C VAL A 101 -2.90 -1.10 12.93
N PHE A 102 -1.66 -0.68 13.19
CA PHE A 102 -0.46 -1.46 12.90
C PHE A 102 0.40 -1.80 14.13
N PRO A 103 -0.16 -2.16 15.31
CA PRO A 103 0.60 -2.31 16.55
C PRO A 103 1.70 -3.37 16.47
N ARG A 104 1.46 -4.47 15.74
CA ARG A 104 2.48 -5.53 15.56
C ARG A 104 3.64 -5.07 14.68
N VAL A 105 3.34 -4.34 13.60
CA VAL A 105 4.36 -3.76 12.72
C VAL A 105 5.13 -2.67 13.46
N LEU A 106 4.43 -1.83 14.23
CA LEU A 106 5.04 -0.78 15.04
C LEU A 106 6.04 -1.35 16.07
N TYR A 107 5.69 -2.46 16.71
CA TYR A 107 6.61 -3.13 17.63
C TYR A 107 7.86 -3.70 16.93
N ALA A 108 7.70 -4.33 15.78
CA ALA A 108 8.78 -4.98 15.05
C ALA A 108 9.64 -3.99 14.23
N ASN A 109 9.00 -3.02 13.60
CA ASN A 109 9.64 -2.03 12.73
C ASN A 109 8.86 -0.70 12.75
N PRO A 110 9.16 0.20 13.69
CA PRO A 110 8.45 1.49 13.83
C PRO A 110 8.47 2.35 12.56
N ARG A 111 9.59 2.34 11.84
CA ARG A 111 9.73 3.11 10.60
C ARG A 111 8.78 2.62 9.50
N GLN A 112 8.64 1.31 9.38
CA GLN A 112 7.70 0.70 8.43
C GLN A 112 6.25 1.03 8.82
N ALA A 113 5.86 0.84 10.07
CA ALA A 113 4.51 1.13 10.54
C ALA A 113 4.11 2.58 10.30
N PHE A 114 5.03 3.51 10.58
CA PHE A 114 4.82 4.94 10.32
C PHE A 114 4.64 5.22 8.82
N GLY A 115 5.52 4.67 7.98
CA GLY A 115 5.46 4.85 6.53
C GLY A 115 4.19 4.26 5.90
N GLU A 116 3.74 3.09 6.36
CA GLU A 116 2.49 2.46 5.94
C GLU A 116 1.27 3.29 6.38
N SER A 117 1.25 3.75 7.64
CA SER A 117 0.16 4.60 8.13
C SER A 117 0.04 5.87 7.30
N LEU A 118 1.16 6.52 7.00
CA LEU A 118 1.17 7.74 6.18
C LEU A 118 0.72 7.45 4.74
N ALA A 119 1.08 6.30 4.17
CA ALA A 119 0.64 5.90 2.82
C ALA A 119 -0.89 5.74 2.74
N HIS A 120 -1.51 5.13 3.75
CA HIS A 120 -2.96 4.98 3.82
C HIS A 120 -3.66 6.33 4.05
N LEU A 121 -3.13 7.18 4.94
CA LEU A 121 -3.67 8.51 5.20
C LEU A 121 -3.60 9.42 3.96
N ASN A 122 -2.45 9.44 3.26
CA ASN A 122 -2.31 10.20 2.01
C ASN A 122 -3.26 9.69 0.92
N MET A 123 -3.46 8.37 0.82
CA MET A 123 -4.44 7.79 -0.11
C MET A 123 -5.86 8.24 0.23
N LEU A 124 -6.29 8.15 1.49
CA LEU A 124 -7.61 8.59 1.93
C LEU A 124 -7.82 10.10 1.70
N ALA A 125 -6.80 10.92 1.91
CA ALA A 125 -6.85 12.34 1.60
C ALA A 125 -7.00 12.59 0.08
N SER A 126 -6.29 11.83 -0.75
CA SER A 126 -6.42 11.95 -2.22
C SER A 126 -7.80 11.51 -2.74
N LEU A 127 -8.50 10.66 -2.00
CA LEU A 127 -9.88 10.25 -2.27
C LEU A 127 -10.93 11.24 -1.70
N GLY A 128 -10.51 12.32 -1.04
CA GLY A 128 -11.41 13.29 -0.40
C GLY A 128 -12.13 12.74 0.84
N ARG A 129 -11.68 11.61 1.39
CA ARG A 129 -12.24 11.02 2.62
C ARG A 129 -11.67 11.69 3.88
N LEU A 130 -10.46 12.24 3.79
CA LEU A 130 -9.79 12.99 4.84
C LEU A 130 -9.27 14.32 4.30
N THR A 131 -9.14 15.31 5.18
CA THR A 131 -8.34 16.51 4.96
C THR A 131 -6.92 16.27 5.46
N ARG A 132 -5.92 16.91 4.86
CA ARG A 132 -4.52 16.88 5.27
C ARG A 132 -4.04 18.29 5.53
N ASP A 133 -3.39 18.51 6.65
CA ASP A 133 -2.85 19.80 7.07
C ASP A 133 -1.47 19.63 7.73
N VAL A 134 -0.75 20.75 7.91
CA VAL A 134 0.50 20.81 8.67
C VAL A 134 0.29 21.80 9.80
N ASP A 135 0.45 21.36 11.04
CA ASP A 135 0.25 22.23 12.20
C ASP A 135 1.42 23.19 12.43
N ALA A 136 1.30 24.03 13.45
CA ALA A 136 2.29 25.06 13.79
C ALA A 136 3.67 24.47 14.16
N ASP A 137 3.71 23.22 14.61
CA ASP A 137 4.93 22.50 14.98
C ASP A 137 5.52 21.71 13.77
N GLY A 138 4.91 21.81 12.59
CA GLY A 138 5.33 21.12 11.37
C GLY A 138 4.87 19.66 11.29
N VAL A 139 3.95 19.24 12.18
CA VAL A 139 3.41 17.87 12.17
C VAL A 139 2.30 17.75 11.14
N ILE A 140 2.42 16.73 10.27
CA ILE A 140 1.38 16.38 9.31
C ILE A 140 0.21 15.74 10.05
N THR A 141 -0.98 16.32 9.88
CA THR A 141 -2.22 15.90 10.54
C THR A 141 -3.32 15.65 9.53
N PHE A 142 -4.27 14.79 9.89
CA PHE A 142 -5.42 14.41 9.10
C PHE A 142 -6.69 14.49 9.94
N ALA A 143 -7.83 14.79 9.30
CA ALA A 143 -9.13 14.81 9.93
C ALA A 143 -10.20 14.36 8.93
N PRO A 144 -11.40 13.94 9.37
CA PRO A 144 -12.51 13.69 8.46
C PRO A 144 -12.78 14.89 7.55
N ALA A 145 -13.09 14.63 6.26
CA ALA A 145 -13.39 15.66 5.26
C ALA A 145 -14.80 16.26 5.45
#